data_2686c27178ce6aa9e5e65263b9dded0c
#
_entry.id   2686c27178ce6aa9e5e65263b9dded0c
#
_cell.length_a   1.000
_cell.length_b   1.000
_cell.length_c   1.000
_cell.angle_alpha   90.00
_cell.angle_beta   90.00
_cell.angle_gamma   90.00
#
_symmetry.space_group_name_H-M   'P 1'
#
loop_
_entity.id
_entity.type
_entity.pdbx_description
1 polymer ?
#
loop_
_entity_poly.entity_id
_entity_poly.type
_entity_poly.pdbx_seq_one_letter_code
_entity_poly.pdbx_strand_id
1 'polypeptide(L)'
;QRQMCIRDSDMAQPGDVIVLANKGSMSRALCGEIMSNYAKKRGLAGIIIDGCVRDSYTLSQMDFPVYAKGITPNGPYKNGPGEMNFPVSFGGIIINPGDILVGDSDGLIAIDPKNAEELAKIAKAYHEGEENQLDGIINRGEWPRPWVQDSLEKVGFEFVD
;
A
#
# COMPACT_ATOMS: atom_id res chain seq x y z
N GLN A 1 -20.83 0.20 -9.28
CA GLN A 1 -19.46 0.46 -8.82
C GLN A 1 -18.92 1.84 -9.26
N ARG A 2 -18.89 2.17 -10.56
CA ARG A 2 -18.32 3.47 -11.01
C ARG A 2 -18.98 4.70 -10.36
N GLN A 3 -20.29 4.70 -10.22
CA GLN A 3 -21.01 5.83 -9.59
C GLN A 3 -20.64 5.98 -8.13
N MET A 4 -20.37 4.90 -7.43
CA MET A 4 -19.96 4.92 -6.05
C MET A 4 -18.52 5.42 -5.89
N CYS A 5 -17.57 4.93 -6.69
CA CYS A 5 -16.21 5.45 -6.69
C CYS A 5 -16.14 6.97 -6.95
N ILE A 6 -17.04 7.51 -7.77
CA ILE A 6 -17.18 8.97 -7.96
C ILE A 6 -17.71 9.63 -6.69
N ARG A 7 -18.76 9.06 -6.07
CA ARG A 7 -19.32 9.59 -4.81
C ARG A 7 -18.29 9.53 -3.67
N ASP A 8 -17.51 8.44 -3.58
CA ASP A 8 -16.41 8.35 -2.61
C ASP A 8 -15.44 9.52 -2.79
N SER A 9 -15.05 9.82 -4.03
CA SER A 9 -14.18 10.96 -4.33
C SER A 9 -14.82 12.31 -3.97
N ASP A 10 -16.15 12.43 -4.09
CA ASP A 10 -16.87 13.67 -3.73
C ASP A 10 -16.98 13.85 -2.21
N MET A 11 -17.06 12.76 -1.44
CA MET A 11 -17.24 12.79 0.01
C MET A 11 -15.91 12.88 0.76
N ALA A 12 -14.83 12.38 0.18
CA ALA A 12 -13.50 12.37 0.79
C ALA A 12 -12.97 13.79 1.05
N GLN A 13 -12.20 13.93 2.12
CA GLN A 13 -11.55 15.17 2.52
C GLN A 13 -10.10 15.22 2.00
N PRO A 14 -9.49 16.40 1.89
CA PRO A 14 -8.06 16.52 1.60
C PRO A 14 -7.22 15.68 2.59
N GLY A 15 -6.29 14.89 2.05
CA GLY A 15 -5.46 13.96 2.81
C GLY A 15 -6.02 12.54 2.93
N ASP A 16 -7.28 12.32 2.58
CA ASP A 16 -7.85 10.96 2.58
C ASP A 16 -7.30 10.09 1.45
N VAL A 17 -7.25 8.80 1.70
CA VAL A 17 -6.98 7.74 0.71
C VAL A 17 -8.28 6.98 0.42
N ILE A 18 -8.62 6.83 -0.85
CA ILE A 18 -9.78 6.02 -1.26
C ILE A 18 -9.34 4.57 -1.45
N VAL A 19 -10.02 3.65 -0.76
CA VAL A 19 -9.82 2.21 -0.92
C VAL A 19 -11.01 1.58 -1.65
N LEU A 20 -10.77 1.05 -2.84
CA LEU A 20 -11.78 0.44 -3.70
C LEU A 20 -11.66 -1.09 -3.66
N ALA A 21 -12.53 -1.75 -2.91
CA ALA A 21 -12.59 -3.20 -2.85
C ALA A 21 -13.43 -3.77 -4.01
N ASN A 22 -12.85 -4.71 -4.75
CA ASN A 22 -13.50 -5.42 -5.87
C ASN A 22 -13.25 -6.94 -5.82
N LYS A 23 -13.04 -7.48 -4.63
CA LYS A 23 -12.78 -8.93 -4.42
C LYS A 23 -11.63 -9.44 -5.31
N GLY A 24 -10.63 -8.62 -5.56
CA GLY A 24 -9.48 -8.98 -6.40
C GLY A 24 -9.79 -9.19 -7.88
N SER A 25 -10.97 -8.77 -8.37
CA SER A 25 -11.35 -8.99 -9.76
C SER A 25 -10.44 -8.26 -10.75
N MET A 26 -9.91 -9.01 -11.70
CA MET A 26 -9.00 -8.52 -12.75
C MET A 26 -9.70 -8.22 -14.08
N SER A 27 -11.01 -8.43 -14.17
CA SER A 27 -11.73 -8.36 -15.44
C SER A 27 -12.02 -6.93 -15.93
N ARG A 28 -12.08 -5.96 -14.99
CA ARG A 28 -12.41 -4.56 -15.28
C ARG A 28 -11.65 -3.60 -14.37
N ALA A 29 -11.24 -2.48 -14.97
CA ALA A 29 -10.63 -1.38 -14.24
C ALA A 29 -11.71 -0.59 -13.49
N LEU A 30 -11.48 -0.32 -12.21
CA LEU A 30 -12.36 0.52 -11.40
C LEU A 30 -12.02 2.01 -11.55
N CYS A 31 -10.76 2.33 -11.78
CA CYS A 31 -10.24 3.67 -11.88
C CYS A 31 -9.31 3.81 -13.10
N GLY A 32 -9.06 5.03 -13.51
CA GLY A 32 -8.13 5.42 -14.56
C GLY A 32 -7.80 6.90 -14.45
N GLU A 33 -7.22 7.46 -15.49
CA GLU A 33 -6.70 8.83 -15.53
C GLU A 33 -7.68 9.90 -15.02
N ILE A 34 -8.93 9.90 -15.51
CA ILE A 34 -9.91 10.94 -15.17
C ILE A 34 -10.19 10.98 -13.66
N MET A 35 -10.43 9.81 -13.05
CA MET A 35 -10.74 9.74 -11.63
C MET A 35 -9.52 10.09 -10.77
N SER A 36 -8.34 9.65 -11.18
CA SER A 36 -7.10 9.94 -10.45
C SER A 36 -6.75 11.42 -10.48
N ASN A 37 -6.92 12.09 -11.63
CA ASN A 37 -6.75 13.54 -11.72
C ASN A 37 -7.78 14.29 -10.88
N TYR A 38 -9.02 13.85 -10.85
CA TYR A 38 -10.06 14.45 -10.01
C TYR A 38 -9.72 14.30 -8.53
N ALA A 39 -9.36 13.10 -8.08
CA ALA A 39 -8.95 12.84 -6.71
C ALA A 39 -7.74 13.69 -6.29
N LYS A 40 -6.70 13.75 -7.14
CA LYS A 40 -5.54 14.62 -6.94
C LYS A 40 -5.95 16.09 -6.81
N LYS A 41 -6.82 16.58 -7.70
CA LYS A 41 -7.31 17.97 -7.65
C LYS A 41 -8.10 18.30 -6.40
N ARG A 42 -8.79 17.30 -5.82
CA ARG A 42 -9.50 17.40 -4.55
C ARG A 42 -8.55 17.37 -3.33
N GLY A 43 -7.26 17.14 -3.53
CA GLY A 43 -6.27 17.07 -2.45
C GLY A 43 -6.22 15.72 -1.73
N LEU A 44 -6.78 14.66 -2.33
CA LEU A 44 -6.66 13.31 -1.77
C LEU A 44 -5.21 12.86 -1.81
N ALA A 45 -4.83 11.99 -0.86
CA ALA A 45 -3.46 11.47 -0.74
C ALA A 45 -3.18 10.27 -1.66
N GLY A 46 -4.22 9.56 -2.13
CA GLY A 46 -4.02 8.44 -3.04
C GLY A 46 -5.29 7.62 -3.28
N ILE A 47 -5.15 6.60 -4.15
CA ILE A 47 -6.19 5.62 -4.44
C ILE A 47 -5.60 4.22 -4.38
N ILE A 48 -6.26 3.31 -3.67
CA ILE A 48 -5.88 1.89 -3.54
C ILE A 48 -6.99 1.03 -4.09
N ILE A 49 -6.66 0.07 -4.96
CA ILE A 49 -7.65 -0.71 -5.71
C ILE A 49 -7.37 -2.21 -5.59
N ASP A 50 -8.29 -2.95 -4.94
CA ASP A 50 -8.30 -4.42 -4.96
C ASP A 50 -8.84 -4.94 -6.30
N GLY A 51 -8.09 -4.70 -7.36
CA GLY A 51 -8.46 -5.00 -8.73
C GLY A 51 -7.58 -4.28 -9.73
N CYS A 52 -8.15 -3.97 -10.91
CA CYS A 52 -7.42 -3.34 -12.00
C CYS A 52 -7.65 -1.83 -12.10
N VAL A 53 -6.63 -1.16 -12.65
CA VAL A 53 -6.70 0.18 -13.24
C VAL A 53 -6.60 0.11 -14.76
N ARG A 54 -6.92 1.22 -15.43
CA ARG A 54 -6.56 1.48 -16.82
C ARG A 54 -5.71 2.75 -16.91
N ASP A 55 -5.31 3.12 -18.12
CA ASP A 55 -4.49 4.32 -18.38
C ASP A 55 -3.16 4.32 -17.59
N SER A 56 -2.57 3.12 -17.41
CA SER A 56 -1.44 2.88 -16.50
C SER A 56 -0.21 3.72 -16.82
N TYR A 57 0.06 3.98 -18.12
CA TYR A 57 1.16 4.86 -18.51
C TYR A 57 0.97 6.28 -17.95
N THR A 58 -0.19 6.86 -18.13
CA THR A 58 -0.50 8.20 -17.58
C THR A 58 -0.43 8.19 -16.06
N LEU A 59 -1.00 7.15 -15.41
CA LEU A 59 -0.94 7.02 -13.95
C LEU A 59 0.49 6.95 -13.42
N SER A 60 1.40 6.24 -14.12
CA SER A 60 2.80 6.13 -13.72
C SER A 60 3.59 7.45 -13.82
N GLN A 61 3.11 8.40 -14.60
CA GLN A 61 3.71 9.73 -14.75
C GLN A 61 3.08 10.79 -13.81
N MET A 62 2.03 10.40 -13.09
CA MET A 62 1.38 11.32 -12.15
C MET A 62 2.14 11.35 -10.82
N ASP A 63 2.35 12.55 -10.30
CA ASP A 63 2.71 12.74 -8.89
C ASP A 63 1.45 12.56 -8.01
N PHE A 64 0.94 11.32 -7.97
CA PHE A 64 -0.24 10.91 -7.22
C PHE A 64 -0.26 9.38 -7.05
N PRO A 65 -0.20 8.85 -5.83
CA PRO A 65 -0.13 7.41 -5.60
C PRO A 65 -1.41 6.68 -6.04
N VAL A 66 -1.25 5.69 -6.91
CA VAL A 66 -2.34 4.77 -7.30
C VAL A 66 -1.83 3.34 -7.22
N TYR A 67 -2.33 2.57 -6.25
CA TYR A 67 -1.99 1.17 -6.07
C TYR A 67 -3.08 0.27 -6.64
N ALA A 68 -2.71 -0.73 -7.41
CA ALA A 68 -3.64 -1.69 -8.00
C ALA A 68 -3.00 -3.06 -8.17
N LYS A 69 -3.82 -4.11 -8.20
CA LYS A 69 -3.35 -5.48 -8.47
C LYS A 69 -2.98 -5.72 -9.92
N GLY A 70 -3.49 -4.91 -10.84
CA GLY A 70 -3.21 -5.08 -12.25
C GLY A 70 -3.81 -4.03 -13.17
N ILE A 71 -3.70 -4.30 -14.46
CA ILE A 71 -4.06 -3.37 -15.52
C ILE A 71 -5.00 -4.07 -16.49
N THR A 72 -6.06 -3.38 -16.95
CA THR A 72 -6.94 -3.84 -18.01
C THR A 72 -7.55 -2.65 -18.76
N PRO A 73 -7.74 -2.72 -20.09
CA PRO A 73 -8.42 -1.65 -20.84
C PRO A 73 -9.93 -1.63 -20.61
N ASN A 74 -10.50 -2.70 -20.07
CA ASN A 74 -11.93 -2.83 -19.86
C ASN A 74 -12.42 -1.86 -18.79
N GLY A 75 -13.32 -0.95 -19.13
CA GLY A 75 -13.92 -0.03 -18.17
C GLY A 75 -14.87 -0.71 -17.17
N PRO A 76 -15.19 -0.04 -16.06
CA PRO A 76 -16.07 -0.58 -15.03
C PRO A 76 -17.53 -0.66 -15.49
N TYR A 77 -18.30 -1.54 -14.87
CA TYR A 77 -19.76 -1.51 -15.00
C TYR A 77 -20.30 -0.19 -14.43
N LYS A 78 -21.29 0.39 -15.14
CA LYS A 78 -21.89 1.65 -14.71
C LYS A 78 -22.97 1.46 -13.65
N ASN A 79 -23.60 0.30 -13.63
CA ASN A 79 -24.70 -0.03 -12.72
C ASN A 79 -24.28 -1.18 -11.81
N GLY A 80 -24.70 -1.12 -10.58
CA GLY A 80 -24.44 -2.18 -9.60
C GLY A 80 -24.53 -1.66 -8.17
N PRO A 81 -24.87 -2.55 -7.23
CA PRO A 81 -24.85 -2.21 -5.83
C PRO A 81 -23.42 -2.03 -5.34
N GLY A 82 -23.27 -1.37 -4.23
CA GLY A 82 -22.04 -1.22 -3.49
C GLY A 82 -22.28 -0.41 -2.22
N GLU A 83 -21.31 -0.41 -1.35
CA GLU A 83 -21.32 0.26 -0.06
C GLU A 83 -20.17 1.26 0.00
N MET A 84 -20.34 2.32 0.78
CA MET A 84 -19.33 3.36 0.98
C MET A 84 -19.08 3.52 2.47
N ASN A 85 -17.83 3.83 2.83
CA ASN A 85 -17.41 4.07 4.21
C ASN A 85 -17.70 2.88 5.14
N PHE A 86 -17.45 1.67 4.64
CA PHE A 86 -17.55 0.41 5.37
C PHE A 86 -16.17 -0.28 5.44
N PRO A 87 -15.95 -1.15 6.44
CA PRO A 87 -14.75 -2.00 6.45
C PRO A 87 -14.66 -2.84 5.18
N VAL A 88 -13.48 -2.91 4.59
CA VAL A 88 -13.22 -3.69 3.38
C VAL A 88 -12.14 -4.74 3.62
N SER A 89 -12.34 -5.92 3.03
CA SER A 89 -11.28 -6.93 2.97
C SER A 89 -10.38 -6.64 1.78
N PHE A 90 -9.08 -6.47 2.03
CA PHE A 90 -8.08 -6.13 1.03
C PHE A 90 -6.79 -6.90 1.31
N GLY A 91 -6.32 -7.69 0.35
CA GLY A 91 -5.04 -8.41 0.50
C GLY A 91 -4.95 -9.36 1.69
N GLY A 92 -6.10 -9.86 2.20
CA GLY A 92 -6.14 -10.73 3.38
C GLY A 92 -6.26 -10.02 4.73
N ILE A 93 -6.29 -8.68 4.73
CA ILE A 93 -6.53 -7.86 5.93
C ILE A 93 -7.86 -7.10 5.83
N ILE A 94 -8.34 -6.58 6.95
CA ILE A 94 -9.48 -5.67 7.01
C ILE A 94 -8.94 -4.24 7.13
N ILE A 95 -9.39 -3.36 6.25
CA ILE A 95 -9.15 -1.92 6.33
C ILE A 95 -10.45 -1.27 6.77
N ASN A 96 -10.42 -0.53 7.85
CA ASN A 96 -11.57 0.20 8.39
C ASN A 96 -11.54 1.66 7.92
N PRO A 97 -12.70 2.31 7.80
CA PRO A 97 -12.75 3.75 7.64
C PRO A 97 -12.00 4.45 8.78
N GLY A 98 -11.06 5.34 8.42
CA GLY A 98 -10.22 6.06 9.37
C GLY A 98 -8.87 5.40 9.69
N ASP A 99 -8.59 4.20 9.19
CA ASP A 99 -7.26 3.60 9.28
C ASP A 99 -6.22 4.47 8.54
N ILE A 100 -5.02 4.57 9.11
CA ILE A 100 -3.88 5.23 8.48
C ILE A 100 -3.25 4.25 7.49
N LEU A 101 -3.09 4.69 6.25
CA LEU A 101 -2.47 3.90 5.19
C LEU A 101 -1.08 4.45 4.89
N VAL A 102 -0.08 3.58 4.94
CA VAL A 102 1.30 3.89 4.57
C VAL A 102 1.69 2.97 3.43
N GLY A 103 2.26 3.53 2.38
CA GLY A 103 2.63 2.77 1.19
C GLY A 103 3.83 3.33 0.46
N ASP A 104 4.61 2.44 -0.12
CA ASP A 104 5.75 2.72 -0.98
C ASP A 104 5.76 1.77 -2.19
N SER A 105 6.93 1.61 -2.85
CA SER A 105 7.08 0.70 -3.97
C SER A 105 6.97 -0.79 -3.59
N ASP A 106 7.19 -1.14 -2.34
CA ASP A 106 7.18 -2.53 -1.87
C ASP A 106 5.78 -2.99 -1.45
N GLY A 107 4.91 -2.05 -1.06
CA GLY A 107 3.53 -2.40 -0.69
C GLY A 107 2.82 -1.39 0.19
N LEU A 108 1.82 -1.90 0.88
CA LEU A 108 0.89 -1.11 1.68
C LEU A 108 0.69 -1.73 3.06
N ILE A 109 0.64 -0.90 4.08
CA ILE A 109 0.20 -1.30 5.42
C ILE A 109 -0.98 -0.43 5.86
N ALA A 110 -1.88 -1.02 6.66
CA ALA A 110 -2.98 -0.34 7.32
C ALA A 110 -2.74 -0.34 8.83
N ILE A 111 -2.89 0.81 9.45
CA ILE A 111 -2.59 1.02 10.88
C ILE A 111 -3.83 1.60 11.55
N ASP A 112 -4.32 0.94 12.61
CA ASP A 112 -5.33 1.54 13.49
C ASP A 112 -4.72 2.82 14.13
N PRO A 113 -5.36 3.98 14.01
CA PRO A 113 -4.87 5.24 14.59
C PRO A 113 -4.47 5.16 16.06
N LYS A 114 -5.11 4.27 16.82
CA LYS A 114 -4.79 4.06 18.24
C LYS A 114 -3.37 3.55 18.47
N ASN A 115 -2.80 2.83 17.50
CA ASN A 115 -1.47 2.24 17.58
C ASN A 115 -0.41 3.07 16.86
N ALA A 116 -0.80 4.14 16.17
CA ALA A 116 0.07 4.86 15.24
C ALA A 116 1.30 5.47 15.92
N GLU A 117 1.11 6.09 17.09
CA GLU A 117 2.22 6.75 17.81
C GLU A 117 3.26 5.75 18.32
N GLU A 118 2.80 4.61 18.86
CA GLU A 118 3.69 3.56 19.34
C GLU A 118 4.45 2.90 18.18
N LEU A 119 3.73 2.55 17.11
CA LEU A 119 4.35 1.95 15.92
C LEU A 119 5.35 2.91 15.26
N ALA A 120 5.07 4.21 15.22
CA ALA A 120 6.00 5.19 14.67
C ALA A 120 7.30 5.26 15.48
N LYS A 121 7.24 5.18 16.82
CA LYS A 121 8.43 5.12 17.68
C LYS A 121 9.27 3.87 17.45
N ILE A 122 8.60 2.71 17.35
CA ILE A 122 9.27 1.43 17.08
C ILE A 122 9.92 1.44 15.70
N ALA A 123 9.20 1.87 14.66
CA ALA A 123 9.70 1.95 13.30
C ALA A 123 10.90 2.88 13.18
N LYS A 124 10.87 4.03 13.87
CA LYS A 124 11.99 4.97 13.89
C LYS A 124 13.24 4.34 14.51
N ALA A 125 13.12 3.69 15.67
CA ALA A 125 14.25 3.03 16.34
C ALA A 125 14.82 1.89 15.48
N TYR A 126 13.97 1.16 14.78
CA TYR A 126 14.39 0.10 13.86
C TYR A 126 15.17 0.68 12.67
N HIS A 127 14.65 1.73 12.07
CA HIS A 127 15.29 2.43 10.94
C HIS A 127 16.69 3.01 11.33
N GLU A 128 16.79 3.64 12.49
CA GLU A 128 18.10 4.12 13.01
C GLU A 128 19.11 2.96 13.17
N GLY A 129 18.64 1.78 13.59
CA GLY A 129 19.47 0.58 13.66
C GLY A 129 19.93 0.09 12.29
N GLU A 130 19.06 0.12 11.29
CA GLU A 130 19.38 -0.25 9.90
C GLU A 130 20.36 0.75 9.27
N GLU A 131 20.18 2.05 9.47
CA GLU A 131 21.14 3.08 9.00
C GLU A 131 22.54 2.86 9.55
N ASN A 132 22.66 2.52 10.84
CA ASN A 132 23.95 2.20 11.45
C ASN A 132 24.60 0.95 10.85
N GLN A 133 23.79 -0.08 10.51
CA GLN A 133 24.29 -1.28 9.82
C GLN A 133 24.76 -0.94 8.41
N LEU A 134 23.97 -0.17 7.65
CA LEU A 134 24.30 0.27 6.29
C LEU A 134 25.59 1.10 6.29
N ASP A 135 25.77 2.01 7.25
CA ASP A 135 27.01 2.76 7.41
C ASP A 135 28.20 1.82 7.65
N GLY A 136 28.03 0.80 8.50
CA GLY A 136 29.04 -0.25 8.72
C GLY A 136 29.44 -0.96 7.44
N ILE A 137 28.46 -1.38 6.66
CA ILE A 137 28.66 -2.09 5.39
C ILE A 137 29.35 -1.19 4.36
N ILE A 138 28.81 -0.01 4.12
CA ILE A 138 29.22 0.88 3.04
C ILE A 138 30.59 1.49 3.29
N ASN A 139 30.81 1.98 4.51
CA ASN A 139 32.00 2.78 4.84
C ASN A 139 33.14 1.98 5.47
N ARG A 140 32.84 0.85 6.13
CA ARG A 140 33.85 0.03 6.82
C ARG A 140 33.99 -1.40 6.28
N GLY A 141 33.07 -1.86 5.41
CA GLY A 141 33.05 -3.23 4.93
C GLY A 141 32.67 -4.25 6.03
N GLU A 142 32.05 -3.80 7.11
CA GLU A 142 31.73 -4.61 8.28
C GLU A 142 30.24 -4.87 8.38
N TRP A 143 29.86 -6.15 8.51
CA TRP A 143 28.50 -6.54 8.80
C TRP A 143 28.46 -7.66 9.84
N PRO A 144 28.58 -7.33 11.13
CA PRO A 144 28.49 -8.31 12.21
C PRO A 144 27.13 -9.01 12.22
N ARG A 145 27.15 -10.35 12.17
CA ARG A 145 25.95 -11.19 12.14
C ARG A 145 26.07 -12.33 13.14
N PRO A 146 26.19 -12.07 14.45
CA PRO A 146 26.36 -13.12 15.45
C PRO A 146 25.22 -14.13 15.45
N TRP A 147 24.01 -13.71 15.15
CA TRP A 147 22.82 -14.57 15.07
C TRP A 147 22.93 -15.67 14.01
N VAL A 148 23.77 -15.51 12.98
CA VAL A 148 23.95 -16.55 11.92
C VAL A 148 24.57 -17.79 12.53
N GLN A 149 25.65 -17.66 13.29
CA GLN A 149 26.32 -18.77 13.94
C GLN A 149 25.37 -19.51 14.90
N ASP A 150 24.68 -18.75 15.75
CA ASP A 150 23.68 -19.29 16.68
C ASP A 150 22.57 -20.05 15.97
N SER A 151 22.15 -19.58 14.80
CA SER A 151 21.11 -20.23 14.00
C SER A 151 21.60 -21.52 13.35
N LEU A 152 22.83 -21.52 12.83
CA LEU A 152 23.46 -22.71 12.25
C LEU A 152 23.64 -23.82 13.29
N GLU A 153 24.13 -23.48 14.49
CA GLU A 153 24.28 -24.43 15.59
C GLU A 153 22.95 -25.07 16.02
N LYS A 154 21.87 -24.26 16.08
CA LYS A 154 20.53 -24.77 16.44
C LYS A 154 19.97 -25.78 15.44
N VAL A 155 20.31 -25.70 14.18
CA VAL A 155 19.86 -26.63 13.14
C VAL A 155 20.86 -27.79 12.90
N GLY A 156 21.96 -27.86 13.68
CA GLY A 156 22.98 -28.91 13.55
C GLY A 156 23.77 -28.86 12.26
N PHE A 157 24.03 -27.64 11.76
CA PHE A 157 24.81 -27.44 10.54
C PHE A 157 26.28 -27.77 10.80
N GLU A 158 26.86 -28.62 9.96
CA GLU A 158 28.28 -28.97 9.98
C GLU A 158 28.97 -28.41 8.74
N PHE A 159 30.14 -27.77 8.95
CA PHE A 159 31.01 -27.38 7.83
C PHE A 159 31.76 -28.64 7.37
N VAL A 160 31.68 -28.97 6.09
CA VAL A 160 32.46 -30.03 5.46
C VAL A 160 33.59 -29.34 4.67
N ASP A 161 34.84 -29.73 4.98
CA ASP A 161 36.04 -29.27 4.26
C ASP A 161 36.10 -29.75 2.80
#